data_9c6d61c83c0b9183f5adc38d7b99a980
#
_entry.id   9c6d61c83c0b9183f5adc38d7b99a980
#
_cell.length_a   1.000
_cell.length_b   1.000
_cell.length_c   1.000
_cell.angle_alpha   90.00
_cell.angle_beta   90.00
_cell.angle_gamma   90.00
#
_symmetry.space_group_name_H-M   'P 1'
#
loop_
_entity.id
_entity.type
_entity.pdbx_description
1 polymer ?
#
loop_
_entity_poly.entity_id
_entity_poly.type
_entity_poly.pdbx_seq_one_letter_code
_entity_poly.pdbx_strand_id
1 'polypeptide(L)'
;KNSPVLFAPIAFPLPMYTRAIYAKKKGEEEKIATALNRLMDEDPTIIVTKNSVTKETLVSGMGDQHIEIIMERMKRKFGVEADLRAPIVEYRETIRGTAEVEGKHKKQSGGHGQYGHVVIKMEPLPPGEGFEFVDKIFGGAVPRQYIPAVEKGMRESMEHGILAGYPVVDVRITLLDLSLIHI
;
A
#
# COMPACT_ATOMS: atom_id res chain seq x y z
N LYS A 1 25.47 7.04 42.10
CA LYS A 1 25.21 6.01 41.08
C LYS A 1 23.70 5.87 41.01
N ASN A 2 23.04 6.64 40.11
CA ASN A 2 21.59 6.66 40.01
C ASN A 2 21.16 5.51 39.10
N SER A 3 20.56 4.48 39.71
CA SER A 3 19.78 3.52 38.92
C SER A 3 18.46 4.19 38.58
N PRO A 4 18.11 4.40 37.29
CA PRO A 4 16.81 4.94 36.93
C PRO A 4 15.72 3.95 37.36
N VAL A 5 14.80 4.41 38.20
CA VAL A 5 13.61 3.63 38.59
C VAL A 5 12.52 3.99 37.56
N LEU A 6 12.11 3.01 36.79
CA LEU A 6 10.99 3.14 35.84
C LEU A 6 9.79 2.41 36.46
N PHE A 7 8.67 3.10 36.56
CA PHE A 7 7.39 2.48 36.86
C PHE A 7 6.81 1.81 35.63
N ALA A 8 6.02 0.75 35.82
CA ALA A 8 5.29 0.15 34.71
C ALA A 8 4.33 1.19 34.09
N PRO A 9 4.28 1.31 32.75
CA PRO A 9 3.39 2.26 32.12
C PRO A 9 1.93 1.89 32.38
N ILE A 10 1.05 2.90 32.45
CA ILE A 10 -0.39 2.69 32.55
C ILE A 10 -0.87 2.12 31.22
N ALA A 11 -1.61 1.00 31.27
CA ALA A 11 -2.23 0.42 30.09
C ALA A 11 -3.51 1.20 29.77
N PHE A 12 -3.50 1.94 28.66
CA PHE A 12 -4.69 2.62 28.13
C PHE A 12 -5.45 1.69 27.18
N PRO A 13 -6.80 1.82 27.12
CA PRO A 13 -7.58 1.06 26.14
C PRO A 13 -7.22 1.49 24.71
N LEU A 14 -7.30 0.54 23.77
CA LEU A 14 -7.06 0.82 22.35
C LEU A 14 -8.24 1.61 21.76
N PRO A 15 -7.98 2.64 20.96
CA PRO A 15 -9.02 3.38 20.28
C PRO A 15 -9.70 2.51 19.21
N MET A 16 -11.03 2.47 19.22
CA MET A 16 -11.83 1.62 18.32
C MET A 16 -12.61 2.40 17.25
N TYR A 17 -12.57 3.73 17.31
CA TYR A 17 -13.30 4.59 16.39
C TYR A 17 -12.32 5.41 15.54
N THR A 18 -12.40 5.25 14.21
CA THR A 18 -11.44 5.88 13.27
C THR A 18 -12.18 6.76 12.26
N ARG A 19 -11.61 7.94 12.01
CA ARG A 19 -12.05 8.87 10.96
C ARG A 19 -10.85 9.30 10.11
N ALA A 20 -11.11 9.58 8.84
CA ALA A 20 -10.16 10.23 7.96
C ALA A 20 -10.26 11.75 8.11
N ILE A 21 -9.11 12.42 8.22
CA ILE A 21 -9.01 13.87 8.41
C ILE A 21 -8.48 14.55 7.15
N TYR A 22 -9.15 15.62 6.74
CA TYR A 22 -8.81 16.40 5.55
C TYR A 22 -8.67 17.88 5.89
N ALA A 23 -7.65 18.52 5.35
CA ALA A 23 -7.48 19.95 5.50
C ALA A 23 -8.61 20.70 4.79
N LYS A 24 -9.21 21.68 5.47
CA LYS A 24 -10.17 22.61 4.82
C LYS A 24 -9.51 23.54 3.83
N LYS A 25 -8.26 23.92 4.10
CA LYS A 25 -7.48 24.80 3.24
C LYS A 25 -6.26 24.05 2.72
N LYS A 26 -6.02 24.18 1.43
CA LYS A 26 -4.84 23.58 0.77
C LYS A 26 -3.54 24.13 1.40
N GLY A 27 -2.62 23.24 1.76
CA GLY A 27 -1.34 23.60 2.38
C GLY A 27 -1.36 23.62 3.91
N GLU A 28 -2.48 23.27 4.56
CA GLU A 28 -2.53 23.15 6.03
C GLU A 28 -2.29 21.72 6.54
N GLU A 29 -1.99 20.77 5.66
CA GLU A 29 -1.78 19.36 6.00
C GLU A 29 -0.65 19.17 7.01
N GLU A 30 0.46 19.90 6.86
CA GLU A 30 1.59 19.84 7.81
C GLU A 30 1.24 20.43 9.18
N LYS A 31 0.43 21.49 9.21
CA LYS A 31 -0.05 22.06 10.46
C LYS A 31 -0.98 21.11 11.19
N ILE A 32 -1.85 20.41 10.45
CA ILE A 32 -2.73 19.37 11.01
C ILE A 32 -1.88 18.25 11.61
N ALA A 33 -0.89 17.74 10.88
CA ALA A 33 -0.02 16.67 11.37
C ALA A 33 0.73 17.10 12.63
N THR A 34 1.25 18.33 12.68
CA THR A 34 1.93 18.88 13.84
C THR A 34 1.00 19.04 15.04
N ALA A 35 -0.23 19.50 14.81
CA ALA A 35 -1.24 19.67 15.85
C ALA A 35 -1.67 18.32 16.44
N LEU A 36 -1.91 17.34 15.57
CA LEU A 36 -2.29 15.97 15.97
C LEU A 36 -1.18 15.29 16.77
N ASN A 37 0.09 15.41 16.36
CA ASN A 37 1.21 14.86 17.12
C ASN A 37 1.29 15.43 18.52
N ARG A 38 1.11 16.74 18.69
CA ARG A 38 1.07 17.37 20.03
C ARG A 38 -0.13 16.91 20.86
N LEU A 39 -1.28 16.65 20.23
CA LEU A 39 -2.44 16.13 20.93
C LEU A 39 -2.26 14.68 21.34
N MET A 40 -1.53 13.87 20.58
CA MET A 40 -1.12 12.50 20.96
C MET A 40 -0.19 12.49 22.16
N ASP A 41 0.70 13.50 22.29
CA ASP A 41 1.55 13.64 23.49
C ASP A 41 0.74 13.97 24.76
N GLU A 42 -0.42 14.65 24.60
CA GLU A 42 -1.31 15.00 25.70
C GLU A 42 -2.29 13.84 26.06
N ASP A 43 -2.66 13.03 25.07
CA ASP A 43 -3.65 11.96 25.21
C ASP A 43 -3.20 10.67 24.49
N PRO A 44 -2.70 9.67 25.23
CA PRO A 44 -2.20 8.43 24.68
C PRO A 44 -3.30 7.52 24.10
N THR A 45 -4.58 7.87 24.24
CA THR A 45 -5.69 7.15 23.60
C THR A 45 -6.00 7.65 22.18
N ILE A 46 -5.25 8.65 21.69
CA ILE A 46 -5.32 9.13 20.31
C ILE A 46 -4.23 8.41 19.49
N ILE A 47 -4.61 7.82 18.38
CA ILE A 47 -3.67 7.23 17.43
C ILE A 47 -3.85 7.90 16.08
N VAL A 48 -2.76 8.41 15.52
CA VAL A 48 -2.75 8.98 14.17
C VAL A 48 -1.88 8.11 13.27
N THR A 49 -2.46 7.67 12.15
CA THR A 49 -1.78 6.84 11.15
C THR A 49 -1.97 7.43 9.77
N LYS A 50 -0.99 7.23 8.89
CA LYS A 50 -1.13 7.56 7.47
C LYS A 50 -1.31 6.28 6.68
N ASN A 51 -2.45 6.16 6.02
CA ASN A 51 -2.71 5.05 5.13
C ASN A 51 -1.82 5.16 3.88
N SER A 52 -1.03 4.13 3.60
CA SER A 52 -0.09 4.12 2.48
C SER A 52 -0.79 3.94 1.12
N VAL A 53 -1.95 3.29 1.10
CA VAL A 53 -2.73 3.00 -0.11
C VAL A 53 -3.64 4.17 -0.45
N THR A 54 -4.53 4.55 0.49
CA THR A 54 -5.51 5.63 0.25
C THR A 54 -4.92 7.03 0.41
N LYS A 55 -3.68 7.13 0.95
CA LYS A 55 -2.96 8.38 1.27
C LYS A 55 -3.66 9.25 2.33
N GLU A 56 -4.72 8.73 2.94
CA GLU A 56 -5.45 9.42 3.99
C GLU A 56 -4.67 9.49 5.30
N THR A 57 -4.87 10.57 6.03
CA THR A 57 -4.49 10.65 7.45
C THR A 57 -5.69 10.21 8.27
N LEU A 58 -5.50 9.16 9.07
CA LEU A 58 -6.51 8.58 9.93
C LEU A 58 -6.26 8.97 11.36
N VAL A 59 -7.30 9.39 12.05
CA VAL A 59 -7.30 9.67 13.48
C VAL A 59 -8.24 8.68 14.17
N SER A 60 -7.72 7.97 15.16
CA SER A 60 -8.46 6.99 15.95
C SER A 60 -8.56 7.48 17.39
N GLY A 61 -9.73 7.32 17.95
CA GLY A 61 -10.07 7.69 19.32
C GLY A 61 -11.07 6.71 19.96
N MET A 62 -11.47 6.97 21.18
CA MET A 62 -12.36 6.10 21.94
C MET A 62 -13.81 6.10 21.43
N GLY A 63 -14.22 7.13 20.71
CA GLY A 63 -15.56 7.28 20.15
C GLY A 63 -15.72 8.58 19.39
N ASP A 64 -16.93 8.82 18.86
CA ASP A 64 -17.26 9.98 18.03
C ASP A 64 -17.04 11.29 18.79
N GLN A 65 -17.57 11.41 20.00
CA GLN A 65 -17.39 12.59 20.85
C GLN A 65 -15.90 12.86 21.16
N HIS A 66 -15.10 11.81 21.31
CA HIS A 66 -13.66 11.99 21.54
C HIS A 66 -12.99 12.63 20.31
N ILE A 67 -13.32 12.16 19.12
CA ILE A 67 -12.79 12.75 17.88
C ILE A 67 -13.25 14.20 17.73
N GLU A 68 -14.51 14.52 18.03
CA GLU A 68 -15.02 15.90 17.98
C GLU A 68 -14.26 16.82 18.95
N ILE A 69 -13.96 16.35 20.18
CA ILE A 69 -13.16 17.10 21.16
C ILE A 69 -11.73 17.33 20.63
N ILE A 70 -11.13 16.34 19.99
CA ILE A 70 -9.81 16.47 19.35
C ILE A 70 -9.83 17.58 18.30
N MET A 71 -10.86 17.60 17.45
CA MET A 71 -11.03 18.62 16.42
C MET A 71 -11.22 20.02 17.01
N GLU A 72 -12.02 20.14 18.06
CA GLU A 72 -12.21 21.43 18.77
C GLU A 72 -10.92 21.90 19.42
N ARG A 73 -10.17 21.02 20.07
CA ARG A 73 -8.85 21.34 20.67
C ARG A 73 -7.87 21.77 19.60
N MET A 74 -7.84 21.10 18.44
CA MET A 74 -6.99 21.47 17.31
C MET A 74 -7.30 22.88 16.81
N LYS A 75 -8.58 23.21 16.64
CA LYS A 75 -9.02 24.55 16.26
C LYS A 75 -8.64 25.60 17.32
N ARG A 76 -8.93 25.34 18.58
CA ARG A 76 -8.72 26.29 19.68
C ARG A 76 -7.24 26.53 20.00
N LYS A 77 -6.42 25.47 20.05
CA LYS A 77 -4.99 25.57 20.44
C LYS A 77 -4.07 25.94 19.27
N PHE A 78 -4.38 25.45 18.09
CA PHE A 78 -3.48 25.56 16.92
C PHE A 78 -4.06 26.38 15.78
N GLY A 79 -5.32 26.81 15.87
CA GLY A 79 -5.97 27.63 14.83
C GLY A 79 -6.17 26.88 13.50
N VAL A 80 -6.21 25.55 13.52
CA VAL A 80 -6.33 24.72 12.34
C VAL A 80 -7.68 24.02 12.31
N GLU A 81 -8.38 24.12 11.18
CA GLU A 81 -9.65 23.44 10.95
C GLU A 81 -9.48 22.32 9.92
N ALA A 82 -10.15 21.21 10.15
CA ALA A 82 -10.18 20.09 9.26
C ALA A 82 -11.59 19.48 9.16
N ASP A 83 -11.82 18.72 8.11
CA ASP A 83 -13.05 17.96 7.90
C ASP A 83 -12.81 16.49 8.23
N LEU A 84 -13.81 15.87 8.85
CA LEU A 84 -13.83 14.43 9.14
C LEU A 84 -14.69 13.71 8.13
N ARG A 85 -14.18 12.59 7.60
CA ARG A 85 -14.92 11.70 6.70
C ARG A 85 -14.79 10.25 7.16
N ALA A 86 -15.66 9.38 6.65
CA ALA A 86 -15.46 7.94 6.80
C ALA A 86 -14.17 7.56 6.06
N PRO A 87 -13.31 6.71 6.66
CA PRO A 87 -12.13 6.21 5.98
C PRO A 87 -12.50 5.46 4.70
N ILE A 88 -11.68 5.59 3.67
CA ILE A 88 -11.83 4.81 2.45
C ILE A 88 -11.43 3.37 2.75
N VAL A 89 -12.28 2.43 2.38
CA VAL A 89 -11.98 0.99 2.52
C VAL A 89 -10.94 0.60 1.48
N GLU A 90 -9.84 0.01 1.92
CA GLU A 90 -8.83 -0.55 1.04
C GLU A 90 -9.34 -1.85 0.43
N TYR A 91 -9.78 -1.78 -0.81
CA TYR A 91 -10.07 -2.98 -1.57
C TYR A 91 -8.79 -3.53 -2.21
N ARG A 92 -8.76 -4.84 -2.40
CA ARG A 92 -7.70 -5.55 -3.10
C ARG A 92 -8.33 -6.51 -4.10
N GLU A 93 -7.63 -6.72 -5.20
CA GLU A 93 -8.04 -7.69 -6.21
C GLU A 93 -7.29 -9.00 -6.00
N THR A 94 -7.90 -10.11 -6.38
CA THR A 94 -7.25 -11.43 -6.43
C THR A 94 -7.87 -12.29 -7.52
N ILE A 95 -7.21 -13.37 -7.88
CA ILE A 95 -7.71 -14.35 -8.83
C ILE A 95 -8.30 -15.56 -8.10
N ARG A 96 -9.30 -16.20 -8.68
CA ARG A 96 -9.93 -17.39 -8.13
C ARG A 96 -9.58 -18.68 -8.87
N GLY A 97 -9.05 -18.57 -10.05
CA GLY A 97 -8.71 -19.69 -10.92
C GLY A 97 -7.29 -19.63 -11.40
N THR A 98 -6.78 -20.75 -11.87
CA THR A 98 -5.49 -20.85 -12.54
C THR A 98 -5.65 -20.48 -14.00
N ALA A 99 -4.73 -19.66 -14.52
CA ALA A 99 -4.66 -19.32 -15.93
C ALA A 99 -3.21 -19.36 -16.41
N GLU A 100 -3.05 -19.82 -17.65
CA GLU A 100 -1.79 -19.71 -18.36
C GLU A 100 -1.98 -18.70 -19.49
N VAL A 101 -1.11 -17.72 -19.53
CA VAL A 101 -1.22 -16.58 -20.46
C VAL A 101 0.11 -16.27 -21.10
N GLU A 102 0.02 -15.86 -22.35
CA GLU A 102 1.14 -15.44 -23.19
C GLU A 102 1.10 -13.94 -23.39
N GLY A 103 2.22 -13.26 -23.12
CA GLY A 103 2.40 -11.83 -23.36
C GLY A 103 3.45 -11.60 -24.42
N LYS A 104 3.08 -10.85 -25.49
CA LYS A 104 3.99 -10.46 -26.56
C LYS A 104 4.09 -8.95 -26.67
N HIS A 105 5.31 -8.45 -26.61
CA HIS A 105 5.60 -7.05 -26.92
C HIS A 105 6.45 -7.00 -28.18
N LYS A 106 5.93 -6.39 -29.24
CA LYS A 106 6.66 -6.15 -30.48
C LYS A 106 6.55 -4.67 -30.82
N LYS A 107 7.67 -3.96 -30.75
CA LYS A 107 7.75 -2.58 -31.19
C LYS A 107 8.88 -2.45 -32.20
N GLN A 108 8.56 -1.95 -33.38
CA GLN A 108 9.52 -1.72 -34.44
C GLN A 108 9.38 -0.26 -34.91
N SER A 109 10.41 0.56 -34.66
CA SER A 109 10.47 1.94 -35.11
C SER A 109 11.91 2.28 -35.48
N GLY A 110 12.14 2.67 -36.73
CA GLY A 110 13.39 3.28 -37.16
C GLY A 110 14.65 2.43 -37.03
N GLY A 111 14.60 1.16 -37.45
CA GLY A 111 15.82 0.33 -37.53
C GLY A 111 16.23 -0.42 -36.26
N HIS A 112 15.63 -0.14 -35.09
CA HIS A 112 15.81 -0.90 -33.87
C HIS A 112 14.49 -1.52 -33.44
N GLY A 113 14.44 -2.85 -33.40
CA GLY A 113 13.27 -3.60 -32.95
C GLY A 113 13.40 -4.07 -31.50
N GLN A 114 12.31 -3.97 -30.75
CA GLN A 114 12.17 -4.59 -29.43
C GLN A 114 11.17 -5.73 -29.55
N TYR A 115 11.56 -6.90 -29.12
CA TYR A 115 10.68 -8.06 -29.04
C TYR A 115 10.86 -8.72 -27.68
N GLY A 116 9.76 -8.91 -26.99
CA GLY A 116 9.70 -9.66 -25.74
C GLY A 116 8.48 -10.58 -25.78
N HIS A 117 8.69 -11.83 -25.46
CA HIS A 117 7.64 -12.82 -25.36
C HIS A 117 7.80 -13.56 -24.03
N VAL A 118 6.73 -13.64 -23.26
CA VAL A 118 6.70 -14.28 -21.95
C VAL A 118 5.48 -15.19 -21.85
N VAL A 119 5.68 -16.38 -21.31
CA VAL A 119 4.58 -17.30 -20.93
C VAL A 119 4.60 -17.46 -19.44
N ILE A 120 3.49 -17.13 -18.80
CA ILE A 120 3.32 -17.20 -17.35
C ILE A 120 2.10 -18.03 -16.99
N LYS A 121 2.19 -18.71 -15.86
CA LYS A 121 1.06 -19.34 -15.19
C LYS A 121 0.73 -18.57 -13.93
N MET A 122 -0.52 -18.19 -13.76
CA MET A 122 -1.04 -17.50 -12.58
C MET A 122 -1.90 -18.46 -11.77
N GLU A 123 -1.65 -18.54 -10.47
CA GLU A 123 -2.37 -19.39 -9.54
C GLU A 123 -2.75 -18.61 -8.29
N PRO A 124 -3.97 -18.82 -7.73
CA PRO A 124 -4.35 -18.16 -6.49
C PRO A 124 -3.55 -18.72 -5.32
N LEU A 125 -3.17 -17.86 -4.40
CA LEU A 125 -2.62 -18.20 -3.09
C LEU A 125 -3.68 -18.07 -1.99
N PRO A 126 -3.49 -18.71 -0.84
CA PRO A 126 -4.30 -18.46 0.34
C PRO A 126 -4.28 -16.97 0.75
N PRO A 127 -5.40 -16.46 1.33
CA PRO A 127 -5.48 -15.07 1.75
C PRO A 127 -4.35 -14.67 2.71
N GLY A 128 -3.66 -13.58 2.39
CA GLY A 128 -2.58 -13.05 3.21
C GLY A 128 -1.17 -13.51 2.84
N GLU A 129 -1.00 -14.39 1.87
CA GLU A 129 0.32 -14.83 1.39
C GLU A 129 0.97 -13.85 0.42
N GLY A 130 0.20 -12.90 -0.12
CA GLY A 130 0.72 -11.80 -0.91
C GLY A 130 1.14 -12.21 -2.32
N PHE A 131 2.42 -12.11 -2.65
CA PHE A 131 2.94 -12.37 -4.00
C PHE A 131 4.11 -13.35 -3.97
N GLU A 132 4.03 -14.39 -4.79
CA GLU A 132 5.10 -15.36 -5.00
C GLU A 132 5.48 -15.43 -6.48
N PHE A 133 6.79 -15.30 -6.76
CA PHE A 133 7.32 -15.47 -8.11
C PHE A 133 8.17 -16.76 -8.18
N VAL A 134 7.86 -17.62 -9.16
CA VAL A 134 8.54 -18.90 -9.37
C VAL A 134 9.12 -18.96 -10.77
N ASP A 135 10.43 -19.20 -10.87
CA ASP A 135 11.09 -19.43 -12.14
C ASP A 135 11.09 -20.93 -12.45
N LYS A 136 10.47 -21.33 -13.56
CA LYS A 136 10.46 -22.71 -14.10
C LYS A 136 10.92 -22.76 -15.55
N ILE A 137 11.78 -21.85 -15.97
CA ILE A 137 12.32 -21.89 -17.32
C ILE A 137 13.25 -23.11 -17.48
N PHE A 138 12.91 -23.98 -18.41
CA PHE A 138 13.75 -25.10 -18.82
C PHE A 138 14.54 -24.76 -20.09
N GLY A 139 15.87 -24.91 -20.01
CA GLY A 139 16.77 -24.70 -21.17
C GLY A 139 17.29 -23.26 -21.27
N GLY A 140 18.58 -23.11 -21.52
CA GLY A 140 19.32 -21.85 -21.48
C GLY A 140 19.08 -20.87 -22.65
N ALA A 141 17.87 -20.81 -23.19
CA ALA A 141 17.53 -19.96 -24.36
C ALA A 141 17.56 -18.47 -24.02
N VAL A 142 17.40 -18.09 -22.76
CA VAL A 142 17.41 -16.67 -22.33
C VAL A 142 18.40 -16.46 -21.18
N PRO A 143 19.23 -15.42 -21.23
CA PRO A 143 20.12 -15.10 -20.13
C PRO A 143 19.31 -14.81 -18.85
N ARG A 144 19.67 -15.46 -17.75
CA ARG A 144 19.00 -15.32 -16.42
C ARG A 144 18.91 -13.90 -15.91
N GLN A 145 19.72 -12.99 -16.43
CA GLN A 145 19.72 -11.57 -16.08
C GLN A 145 18.39 -10.84 -16.39
N TYR A 146 17.53 -11.41 -17.28
CA TYR A 146 16.24 -10.79 -17.62
C TYR A 146 15.09 -11.24 -16.73
N ILE A 147 15.22 -12.32 -15.97
CA ILE A 147 14.18 -12.83 -15.07
C ILE A 147 13.78 -11.79 -14.01
N PRO A 148 14.73 -11.07 -13.35
CA PRO A 148 14.36 -10.02 -12.41
C PRO A 148 13.57 -8.87 -13.04
N ALA A 149 13.79 -8.58 -14.32
CA ALA A 149 13.04 -7.55 -15.03
C ALA A 149 11.57 -7.98 -15.26
N VAL A 150 11.34 -9.27 -15.53
CA VAL A 150 9.98 -9.82 -15.62
C VAL A 150 9.28 -9.76 -14.27
N GLU A 151 9.92 -10.20 -13.19
CA GLU A 151 9.38 -10.11 -11.85
C GLU A 151 9.02 -8.67 -11.47
N LYS A 152 9.91 -7.73 -11.73
CA LYS A 152 9.66 -6.30 -11.49
C LYS A 152 8.45 -5.80 -12.27
N GLY A 153 8.34 -6.12 -13.56
CA GLY A 153 7.21 -5.75 -14.39
C GLY A 153 5.88 -6.33 -13.88
N MET A 154 5.89 -7.58 -13.36
CA MET A 154 4.70 -8.17 -12.74
C MET A 154 4.31 -7.44 -11.46
N ARG A 155 5.26 -7.12 -10.58
CA ARG A 155 5.01 -6.36 -9.35
C ARG A 155 4.41 -4.99 -9.64
N GLU A 156 4.98 -4.26 -10.60
CA GLU A 156 4.47 -2.95 -11.04
C GLU A 156 3.05 -3.06 -11.62
N SER A 157 2.78 -4.10 -12.41
CA SER A 157 1.43 -4.33 -12.98
C SER A 157 0.40 -4.70 -11.91
N MET A 158 0.82 -5.35 -10.83
CA MET A 158 -0.06 -5.71 -9.72
C MET A 158 -0.42 -4.52 -8.81
N GLU A 159 0.32 -3.41 -8.85
CA GLU A 159 -0.03 -2.19 -8.12
C GLU A 159 -1.36 -1.58 -8.60
N HIS A 160 -1.72 -1.85 -9.85
CA HIS A 160 -2.94 -1.36 -10.49
C HIS A 160 -3.71 -2.52 -11.09
N GLY A 161 -4.67 -3.04 -10.33
CA GLY A 161 -5.53 -4.15 -10.78
C GLY A 161 -6.41 -3.78 -11.98
N ILE A 162 -6.79 -4.79 -12.74
CA ILE A 162 -7.51 -4.62 -14.02
C ILE A 162 -9.02 -4.40 -13.81
N LEU A 163 -9.59 -4.93 -12.71
CA LEU A 163 -11.04 -4.88 -12.49
C LEU A 163 -11.50 -3.50 -12.00
N ALA A 164 -10.85 -2.98 -10.99
CA ALA A 164 -11.25 -1.72 -10.36
C ALA A 164 -10.06 -0.81 -10.02
N GLY A 165 -8.85 -1.20 -10.43
CA GLY A 165 -7.63 -0.43 -10.19
C GLY A 165 -7.01 -0.61 -8.81
N TYR A 166 -7.50 -1.57 -8.00
CA TYR A 166 -6.94 -1.86 -6.69
C TYR A 166 -5.77 -2.83 -6.80
N PRO A 167 -4.81 -2.80 -5.85
CA PRO A 167 -3.66 -3.69 -5.87
C PRO A 167 -4.08 -5.16 -5.88
N VAL A 168 -3.43 -5.96 -6.75
CA VAL A 168 -3.63 -7.42 -6.83
C VAL A 168 -2.76 -8.09 -5.79
N VAL A 169 -3.35 -9.02 -5.03
CA VAL A 169 -2.67 -9.77 -3.97
C VAL A 169 -3.02 -11.25 -4.02
N ASP A 170 -2.26 -12.06 -3.27
CA ASP A 170 -2.48 -13.49 -3.10
C ASP A 170 -2.44 -14.25 -4.43
N VAL A 171 -1.37 -13.97 -5.19
CA VAL A 171 -1.14 -14.56 -6.51
C VAL A 171 0.27 -15.12 -6.61
N ARG A 172 0.37 -16.38 -7.07
CA ARG A 172 1.63 -17.00 -7.52
C ARG A 172 1.75 -16.82 -9.02
N ILE A 173 2.87 -16.28 -9.47
CA ILE A 173 3.20 -16.18 -10.89
C ILE A 173 4.40 -17.10 -11.16
N THR A 174 4.18 -18.11 -11.99
CA THR A 174 5.21 -19.02 -12.45
C THR A 174 5.63 -18.64 -13.87
N LEU A 175 6.88 -18.31 -14.06
CA LEU A 175 7.46 -18.05 -15.37
C LEU A 175 7.79 -19.38 -16.05
N LEU A 176 7.13 -19.68 -17.16
CA LEU A 176 7.27 -20.92 -17.92
C LEU A 176 8.22 -20.78 -19.10
N ASP A 177 8.12 -19.67 -19.83
CA ASP A 177 8.98 -19.38 -20.96
C ASP A 177 9.25 -17.89 -21.11
N LEU A 178 10.42 -17.56 -21.63
CA LEU A 178 10.84 -16.19 -21.89
C LEU A 178 11.69 -16.16 -23.17
N SER A 179 11.31 -15.34 -24.15
CA SER A 179 12.07 -15.10 -25.36
C SER A 179 12.26 -13.61 -25.59
N LEU A 180 13.49 -13.21 -25.82
CA LEU A 180 13.86 -11.82 -26.10
C LEU A 180 14.71 -11.77 -27.35
N ILE A 181 14.36 -10.88 -28.28
CA ILE A 181 15.14 -10.59 -29.48
C ILE A 181 15.40 -9.09 -29.55
N HIS A 182 16.68 -8.74 -29.49
CA HIS A 182 17.14 -7.41 -29.90
C HIS A 182 17.54 -7.49 -31.37
N ILE A 183 16.82 -6.86 -32.24
CA ILE A 183 17.16 -6.70 -33.63
C ILE A 183 17.67 -5.27 -33.86
#